data_63adeb18d3f3856c5793b73ab92604a3
#
_entry.id   63adeb18d3f3856c5793b73ab92604a3
#
_cell.length_a   1.000
_cell.length_b   1.000
_cell.length_c   1.000
_cell.angle_alpha   90.00
_cell.angle_beta   90.00
_cell.angle_gamma   90.00
#
_symmetry.space_group_name_H-M   'P 1'
#
loop_
_entity.id
_entity.type
_entity.pdbx_description
1 polymer ?
#
loop_
_entity_poly.entity_id
_entity_poly.type
_entity_poly.pdbx_seq_one_letter_code
_entity_poly.pdbx_strand_id
1 'polypeptide(L)'
;KLYEDQNKFNNTVNRISGEKASILNKQDQQFFAGGENIDVWWQSLKPMMFNYDLAWNHYVKNTGADEAYDGGPFHFTQLKIQKTLPTEGYHIWHIEHNKGWDNEARAFVFSVYLNDVAEGGETEFLHFSKRVQPKTGRIVIWPAAFPYLHRGNPPLSGEKYILTSWMMLR
;
A
#
# COMPACT_ATOMS: atom_id res chain seq x y z
N LYS A 1 13.28 10.51 7.25
CA LYS A 1 14.10 10.73 8.45
C LYS A 1 13.55 9.96 9.66
N LEU A 2 12.30 10.15 10.08
CA LEU A 2 11.66 9.38 11.17
C LEU A 2 11.70 7.86 10.92
N TYR A 3 11.61 7.45 9.68
CA TYR A 3 11.65 6.09 9.25
C TYR A 3 13.06 5.48 9.40
N GLU A 4 14.10 6.16 8.95
CA GLU A 4 15.48 5.70 9.01
C GLU A 4 16.03 5.64 10.45
N ASP A 5 15.55 6.51 11.34
CA ASP A 5 15.99 6.59 12.73
C ASP A 5 15.50 5.43 13.61
N GLN A 6 14.51 4.64 13.16
CA GLN A 6 13.87 3.64 14.01
C GLN A 6 14.42 2.22 13.88
N ASN A 7 15.35 1.95 12.97
CA ASN A 7 16.04 0.65 12.81
C ASN A 7 15.13 -0.61 12.88
N LYS A 8 13.83 -0.46 12.56
CA LYS A 8 12.77 -1.46 12.79
C LYS A 8 12.25 -2.10 11.51
N PHE A 9 13.02 -2.04 10.43
CA PHE A 9 12.61 -2.68 9.19
C PHE A 9 12.82 -4.19 9.26
N ASN A 10 11.72 -4.90 9.27
CA ASN A 10 11.74 -6.33 9.09
C ASN A 10 11.79 -6.64 7.58
N ASN A 11 12.62 -7.59 7.20
CA ASN A 11 12.56 -8.17 5.87
C ASN A 11 11.16 -8.74 5.62
N THR A 12 10.73 -8.71 4.37
CA THR A 12 9.47 -9.33 3.97
C THR A 12 9.44 -10.79 4.32
N VAL A 13 8.43 -11.22 5.05
CA VAL A 13 8.20 -12.62 5.39
C VAL A 13 6.92 -13.12 4.70
N ASN A 14 6.88 -14.41 4.41
CA ASN A 14 5.66 -15.06 3.99
C ASN A 14 4.69 -15.11 5.19
N ARG A 15 3.52 -14.49 5.04
CA ARG A 15 2.52 -14.43 6.12
C ARG A 15 1.96 -15.79 6.52
N ILE A 16 1.96 -16.77 5.60
CA ILE A 16 1.37 -18.09 5.86
C ILE A 16 2.32 -18.98 6.64
N SER A 17 3.62 -18.97 6.31
CA SER A 17 4.62 -19.85 6.94
C SER A 17 5.51 -19.14 7.95
N GLY A 18 5.51 -17.82 7.99
CA GLY A 18 6.49 -17.03 8.75
C GLY A 18 7.89 -17.04 8.13
N GLU A 19 8.09 -17.77 7.03
CA GLU A 19 9.34 -17.83 6.31
C GLU A 19 9.59 -16.57 5.49
N LYS A 20 10.86 -16.27 5.24
CA LYS A 20 11.25 -15.18 4.34
C LYS A 20 10.67 -15.44 2.94
N ALA A 21 9.98 -14.45 2.38
CA ALA A 21 9.46 -14.55 1.01
C ALA A 21 10.61 -14.79 0.03
N SER A 22 10.35 -15.59 -1.01
CA SER A 22 11.33 -15.74 -2.10
C SER A 22 11.62 -14.37 -2.72
N ILE A 23 12.89 -14.06 -2.92
CA ILE A 23 13.34 -12.82 -3.58
C ILE A 23 12.80 -12.70 -5.00
N LEU A 24 12.49 -13.84 -5.66
CA LEU A 24 11.87 -13.86 -6.98
C LEU A 24 10.41 -13.40 -6.96
N ASN A 25 9.76 -13.49 -5.81
CA ASN A 25 8.37 -13.10 -5.64
C ASN A 25 8.26 -11.70 -5.06
N LYS A 26 8.99 -11.43 -3.98
CA LYS A 26 8.92 -10.16 -3.27
C LYS A 26 10.19 -9.92 -2.48
N GLN A 27 10.74 -8.73 -2.66
CA GLN A 27 11.88 -8.23 -1.89
C GLN A 27 11.62 -6.76 -1.54
N ASP A 28 11.48 -6.48 -0.26
CA ASP A 28 11.36 -5.15 0.31
C ASP A 28 11.60 -5.19 1.83
N GLN A 29 11.72 -4.04 2.43
CA GLN A 29 11.70 -3.85 3.88
C GLN A 29 10.37 -3.25 4.28
N GLN A 30 9.78 -3.72 5.38
CA GLN A 30 8.45 -3.27 5.82
C GLN A 30 8.46 -2.82 7.27
N PHE A 31 7.68 -1.79 7.54
CA PHE A 31 7.39 -1.30 8.86
C PHE A 31 5.87 -1.07 8.98
N PHE A 32 5.30 -1.50 10.10
CA PHE A 32 3.89 -1.25 10.41
C PHE A 32 3.78 -0.17 11.47
N ALA A 33 3.17 0.96 11.11
CA ALA A 33 2.81 2.00 12.04
C ALA A 33 1.49 1.63 12.72
N GLY A 34 1.54 1.37 14.01
CA GLY A 34 0.36 0.95 14.79
C GLY A 34 0.75 0.39 16.16
N GLY A 35 -0.24 -0.03 16.95
CA GLY A 35 -0.03 -0.55 18.30
C GLY A 35 0.54 0.51 19.25
N GLU A 36 1.51 0.14 20.07
CA GLU A 36 2.09 1.01 21.10
C GLU A 36 2.77 2.28 20.59
N ASN A 37 3.09 2.32 19.29
CA ASN A 37 3.79 3.45 18.67
C ASN A 37 2.85 4.37 17.85
N ILE A 38 1.53 4.14 17.89
CA ILE A 38 0.57 4.90 17.06
C ILE A 38 0.64 6.40 17.32
N ASP A 39 0.80 6.82 18.56
CA ASP A 39 0.83 8.24 18.94
C ASP A 39 2.03 8.98 18.36
N VAL A 40 3.19 8.34 18.32
CA VAL A 40 4.41 8.91 17.72
C VAL A 40 4.23 9.11 16.22
N TRP A 41 3.62 8.15 15.54
CA TRP A 41 3.39 8.19 14.10
C TRP A 41 2.23 9.09 13.72
N TRP A 42 1.20 9.18 14.57
CA TRP A 42 -0.02 9.94 14.29
C TRP A 42 0.25 11.40 13.99
N GLN A 43 1.11 12.05 14.76
CA GLN A 43 1.46 13.45 14.55
C GLN A 43 2.08 13.69 13.16
N SER A 44 2.91 12.76 12.70
CA SER A 44 3.55 12.83 11.39
C SER A 44 2.61 12.44 10.24
N LEU A 45 1.64 11.56 10.48
CA LEU A 45 0.74 11.03 9.46
C LEU A 45 -0.57 11.83 9.34
N LYS A 46 -0.94 12.60 10.36
CA LYS A 46 -2.19 13.37 10.37
C LYS A 46 -2.41 14.26 9.14
N PRO A 47 -1.42 15.03 8.64
CA PRO A 47 -1.61 15.82 7.43
C PRO A 47 -1.87 14.96 6.18
N MET A 48 -1.25 13.79 6.12
CA MET A 48 -1.45 12.84 5.03
C MET A 48 -2.85 12.23 5.10
N MET A 49 -3.33 11.87 6.29
CA MET A 49 -4.67 11.30 6.48
C MET A 49 -5.76 12.31 6.09
N PHE A 50 -5.57 13.59 6.37
CA PHE A 50 -6.49 14.62 5.90
C PHE A 50 -6.57 14.67 4.36
N ASN A 51 -5.43 14.65 3.68
CA ASN A 51 -5.41 14.60 2.22
C ASN A 51 -5.99 13.29 1.67
N TYR A 52 -5.84 12.20 2.40
CA TYR A 52 -6.48 10.94 2.06
C TYR A 52 -8.01 11.04 2.11
N ASP A 53 -8.58 11.64 3.16
CA ASP A 53 -10.03 11.83 3.26
C ASP A 53 -10.57 12.63 2.07
N LEU A 54 -9.85 13.66 1.64
CA LEU A 54 -10.20 14.40 0.42
C LEU A 54 -10.13 13.52 -0.83
N ALA A 55 -9.10 12.73 -0.97
CA ALA A 55 -8.93 11.82 -2.10
C ALA A 55 -9.99 10.71 -2.10
N TRP A 56 -10.33 10.17 -0.92
CA TRP A 56 -11.39 9.18 -0.78
C TRP A 56 -12.76 9.74 -1.18
N ASN A 57 -13.13 10.91 -0.67
CA ASN A 57 -14.38 11.56 -1.01
C ASN A 57 -14.48 11.86 -2.52
N HIS A 58 -13.36 12.26 -3.14
CA HIS A 58 -13.29 12.43 -4.59
C HIS A 58 -13.46 11.11 -5.34
N TYR A 59 -12.80 10.05 -4.87
CA TYR A 59 -12.90 8.71 -5.45
C TYR A 59 -14.33 8.19 -5.41
N VAL A 60 -14.96 8.21 -4.25
CA VAL A 60 -16.35 7.78 -4.03
C VAL A 60 -17.32 8.52 -4.95
N LYS A 61 -17.24 9.84 -4.97
CA LYS A 61 -18.10 10.70 -5.81
C LYS A 61 -18.01 10.37 -7.30
N ASN A 62 -16.83 9.92 -7.77
CA ASN A 62 -16.62 9.67 -9.20
C ASN A 62 -16.83 8.20 -9.60
N THR A 63 -16.91 7.28 -8.64
CA THR A 63 -17.00 5.85 -8.90
C THR A 63 -18.25 5.19 -8.36
N GLY A 64 -19.01 5.86 -7.45
CA GLY A 64 -20.12 5.22 -6.73
C GLY A 64 -19.67 4.10 -5.80
N ALA A 65 -18.42 4.15 -5.32
CA ALA A 65 -17.85 3.05 -4.56
C ALA A 65 -18.55 2.80 -3.21
N ASP A 66 -19.13 3.83 -2.61
CA ASP A 66 -19.93 3.75 -1.39
C ASP A 66 -21.28 3.09 -1.65
N GLU A 67 -21.94 3.40 -2.74
CA GLU A 67 -23.23 2.80 -3.12
C GLU A 67 -23.09 1.29 -3.34
N ALA A 68 -21.95 0.86 -3.94
CA ALA A 68 -21.66 -0.56 -4.17
C ALA A 68 -21.54 -1.39 -2.87
N TYR A 69 -21.38 -0.73 -1.73
CA TYR A 69 -21.22 -1.33 -0.41
C TYR A 69 -22.23 -0.78 0.62
N ASP A 70 -23.40 -0.31 0.16
CA ASP A 70 -24.47 0.24 1.00
C ASP A 70 -24.00 1.37 1.95
N GLY A 71 -23.05 2.20 1.49
CA GLY A 71 -22.50 3.31 2.26
C GLY A 71 -21.45 2.94 3.32
N GLY A 72 -21.00 1.71 3.35
CA GLY A 72 -20.03 1.24 4.35
C GLY A 72 -20.70 0.63 5.60
N PRO A 73 -20.10 0.65 6.79
CA PRO A 73 -18.92 1.40 7.20
C PRO A 73 -17.59 0.77 6.76
N PHE A 74 -16.68 1.64 6.33
CA PHE A 74 -15.30 1.25 6.10
C PHE A 74 -14.43 1.64 7.30
N HIS A 75 -13.44 0.82 7.60
CA HIS A 75 -12.41 1.17 8.56
C HIS A 75 -11.01 0.89 7.99
N PHE A 76 -10.06 1.67 8.43
CA PHE A 76 -8.67 1.47 8.07
C PHE A 76 -8.02 0.41 8.91
N THR A 77 -7.14 -0.35 8.27
CA THR A 77 -6.22 -1.23 8.97
C THR A 77 -4.89 -0.51 9.26
N GLN A 78 -3.90 -1.30 9.63
CA GLN A 78 -2.54 -0.82 9.88
C GLN A 78 -1.97 -0.07 8.66
N LEU A 79 -1.20 0.96 8.94
CA LEU A 79 -0.40 1.66 7.94
C LEU A 79 0.92 0.92 7.74
N LYS A 80 1.16 0.42 6.55
CA LYS A 80 2.38 -0.29 6.18
C LYS A 80 3.27 0.64 5.37
N ILE A 81 4.45 0.93 5.86
CA ILE A 81 5.49 1.64 5.10
C ILE A 81 6.45 0.59 4.54
N GLN A 82 6.74 0.70 3.25
CA GLN A 82 7.65 -0.19 2.53
C GLN A 82 8.80 0.62 1.94
N LYS A 83 10.01 0.12 2.15
CA LYS A 83 11.23 0.57 1.49
C LYS A 83 11.64 -0.51 0.49
N THR A 84 11.85 -0.13 -0.75
CA THR A 84 12.29 -1.00 -1.84
C THR A 84 13.58 -0.42 -2.42
N LEU A 85 14.64 -1.18 -2.40
CA LEU A 85 15.93 -0.79 -2.98
C LEU A 85 15.93 -0.99 -4.50
N PRO A 86 16.88 -0.39 -5.25
CA PRO A 86 17.04 -0.66 -6.67
C PRO A 86 17.09 -2.17 -6.97
N THR A 87 16.36 -2.60 -7.97
CA THR A 87 16.16 -3.99 -8.41
C THR A 87 15.28 -4.87 -7.53
N GLU A 88 14.95 -4.47 -6.31
CA GLU A 88 13.95 -5.12 -5.48
C GLU A 88 12.52 -4.77 -5.94
N GLY A 89 11.53 -5.54 -5.52
CA GLY A 89 10.14 -5.26 -5.89
C GLY A 89 9.14 -6.29 -5.39
N TYR A 90 7.90 -6.12 -5.77
CA TYR A 90 6.85 -7.14 -5.62
C TYR A 90 6.54 -7.66 -7.02
N HIS A 91 7.27 -8.71 -7.42
CA HIS A 91 7.37 -9.13 -8.82
C HIS A 91 6.16 -9.92 -9.32
N ILE A 92 5.43 -10.60 -8.42
CA ILE A 92 4.28 -11.40 -8.82
C ILE A 92 3.00 -10.56 -8.90
N TRP A 93 2.16 -10.92 -9.86
CA TRP A 93 0.82 -10.38 -10.00
C TRP A 93 -0.07 -10.89 -8.86
N HIS A 94 -0.70 -9.97 -8.14
CA HIS A 94 -1.56 -10.30 -7.00
C HIS A 94 -2.74 -9.35 -6.88
N ILE A 95 -3.70 -9.77 -6.07
CA ILE A 95 -4.77 -8.92 -5.54
C ILE A 95 -4.63 -8.86 -4.03
N GLU A 96 -5.20 -7.83 -3.42
CA GLU A 96 -5.14 -7.65 -1.96
C GLU A 96 -6.29 -8.31 -1.21
N HIS A 97 -7.39 -8.61 -1.91
CA HIS A 97 -8.51 -9.38 -1.38
C HIS A 97 -8.13 -10.85 -1.38
N ASN A 98 -7.87 -11.43 -0.22
CA ASN A 98 -7.61 -12.86 -0.10
C ASN A 98 -8.38 -13.45 1.10
N LYS A 99 -8.57 -14.78 1.08
CA LYS A 99 -9.15 -15.54 2.19
C LYS A 99 -8.11 -15.74 3.30
N GLY A 100 -7.46 -14.65 3.73
CA GLY A 100 -6.44 -14.70 4.76
C GLY A 100 -7.02 -14.73 6.17
N TRP A 101 -6.14 -14.76 7.13
CA TRP A 101 -6.33 -14.92 8.57
C TRP A 101 -7.28 -13.94 9.24
N ASP A 102 -7.54 -12.83 8.62
CA ASP A 102 -8.52 -11.85 9.06
C ASP A 102 -9.81 -12.15 8.28
N ASN A 103 -10.88 -12.53 8.94
CA ASN A 103 -12.22 -12.71 8.38
C ASN A 103 -12.79 -11.41 7.77
N GLU A 104 -11.98 -10.38 7.67
CA GLU A 104 -12.33 -9.07 7.14
C GLU A 104 -11.94 -8.98 5.67
N ALA A 105 -12.92 -8.79 4.81
CA ALA A 105 -12.69 -8.58 3.39
C ALA A 105 -12.09 -7.19 3.16
N ARG A 106 -10.89 -7.12 2.58
CA ARG A 106 -10.33 -5.87 2.06
C ARG A 106 -11.17 -5.40 0.88
N ALA A 107 -11.81 -4.25 1.01
CA ALA A 107 -12.63 -3.67 -0.05
C ALA A 107 -11.79 -2.81 -1.00
N PHE A 108 -10.98 -1.94 -0.45
CA PHE A 108 -10.11 -1.05 -1.20
C PHE A 108 -8.69 -1.04 -0.65
N VAL A 109 -7.78 -0.68 -1.53
CA VAL A 109 -6.39 -0.39 -1.19
C VAL A 109 -6.14 1.08 -1.43
N PHE A 110 -5.37 1.71 -0.55
CA PHE A 110 -4.76 2.98 -0.89
C PHE A 110 -3.26 2.93 -0.68
N SER A 111 -2.55 3.62 -1.55
CA SER A 111 -1.11 3.78 -1.46
C SER A 111 -0.71 5.22 -1.67
N VAL A 112 0.28 5.67 -0.91
CA VAL A 112 0.88 7.00 -1.04
C VAL A 112 2.36 6.85 -1.33
N TYR A 113 2.83 7.41 -2.44
CA TYR A 113 4.26 7.48 -2.71
C TYR A 113 4.90 8.56 -1.85
N LEU A 114 5.94 8.21 -1.11
CA LEU A 114 6.59 9.11 -0.16
C LEU A 114 7.80 9.83 -0.75
N ASN A 115 8.27 9.39 -1.92
CA ASN A 115 9.33 10.03 -2.69
C ASN A 115 9.14 9.84 -4.19
N ASP A 116 9.86 10.64 -4.97
CA ASP A 116 9.96 10.49 -6.41
C ASP A 116 10.95 9.37 -6.76
N VAL A 117 10.64 8.61 -7.81
CA VAL A 117 11.57 7.68 -8.47
C VAL A 117 11.54 8.00 -9.96
N ALA A 118 12.69 8.36 -10.52
CA ALA A 118 12.75 8.81 -11.90
C ALA A 118 12.56 7.66 -12.90
N GLU A 119 13.12 6.48 -12.58
CA GLU A 119 13.06 5.29 -13.44
C GLU A 119 12.61 4.07 -12.62
N GLY A 120 11.60 3.36 -13.15
CA GLY A 120 11.04 2.18 -12.50
C GLY A 120 10.17 2.52 -11.29
N GLY A 121 9.94 1.53 -10.44
CA GLY A 121 9.20 1.67 -9.18
C GLY A 121 7.69 1.81 -9.30
N GLU A 122 7.13 1.73 -10.50
CA GLU A 122 5.70 1.89 -10.73
C GLU A 122 4.86 0.82 -10.04
N THR A 123 3.64 1.18 -9.67
CA THR A 123 2.57 0.21 -9.47
C THR A 123 1.94 -0.07 -10.82
N GLU A 124 2.01 -1.32 -11.28
CA GLU A 124 1.50 -1.74 -12.57
C GLU A 124 0.25 -2.59 -12.41
N PHE A 125 -0.79 -2.25 -13.17
CA PHE A 125 -2.07 -2.95 -13.21
C PHE A 125 -2.21 -3.74 -14.51
N LEU A 126 -2.31 -5.07 -14.42
CA LEU A 126 -2.27 -5.99 -15.56
C LEU A 126 -3.40 -5.74 -16.54
N HIS A 127 -4.64 -5.84 -16.09
CA HIS A 127 -5.81 -5.80 -16.97
C HIS A 127 -6.12 -4.40 -17.52
N PHE A 128 -5.55 -3.37 -16.93
CA PHE A 128 -5.75 -1.98 -17.34
C PHE A 128 -4.59 -1.41 -18.16
N SER A 129 -3.51 -2.19 -18.34
CA SER A 129 -2.27 -1.75 -18.99
C SER A 129 -1.77 -0.41 -18.44
N LYS A 130 -1.94 -0.21 -17.12
CA LYS A 130 -1.67 1.05 -16.44
C LYS A 130 -0.46 0.93 -15.54
N ARG A 131 0.47 1.87 -15.68
CA ARG A 131 1.60 2.07 -14.77
C ARG A 131 1.47 3.41 -14.07
N VAL A 132 1.57 3.40 -12.77
CA VAL A 132 1.51 4.61 -11.95
C VAL A 132 2.90 4.92 -11.42
N GLN A 133 3.50 5.99 -11.96
CA GLN A 133 4.82 6.48 -11.59
C GLN A 133 4.86 6.93 -10.14
N PRO A 134 5.91 6.58 -9.38
CA PRO A 134 6.17 7.13 -8.04
C PRO A 134 6.43 8.64 -8.12
N LYS A 135 5.55 9.39 -7.47
CA LYS A 135 5.66 10.83 -7.30
C LYS A 135 5.26 11.17 -5.87
N THR A 136 6.08 11.95 -5.20
CA THR A 136 5.85 12.37 -3.81
C THR A 136 4.44 12.90 -3.63
N GLY A 137 3.71 12.36 -2.65
CA GLY A 137 2.34 12.76 -2.33
C GLY A 137 1.26 12.21 -3.28
N ARG A 138 1.63 11.45 -4.33
CA ARG A 138 0.62 10.81 -5.18
C ARG A 138 -0.10 9.73 -4.41
N ILE A 139 -1.42 9.85 -4.34
CA ILE A 139 -2.33 8.87 -3.75
C ILE A 139 -2.93 8.03 -4.88
N VAL A 140 -2.99 6.73 -4.70
CA VAL A 140 -3.67 5.78 -5.59
C VAL A 140 -4.65 4.97 -4.78
N ILE A 141 -5.91 4.93 -5.22
CA ILE A 141 -6.99 4.15 -4.59
C ILE A 141 -7.55 3.20 -5.64
N TRP A 142 -7.72 1.92 -5.27
CA TRP A 142 -8.30 0.92 -6.16
C TRP A 142 -9.01 -0.18 -5.37
N PRO A 143 -10.00 -0.88 -5.97
CA PRO A 143 -10.63 -2.06 -5.37
C PRO A 143 -9.62 -3.16 -5.11
N ALA A 144 -9.74 -3.84 -3.97
CA ALA A 144 -8.78 -4.85 -3.55
C ALA A 144 -8.87 -6.17 -4.32
N ALA A 145 -10.01 -6.41 -5.01
CA ALA A 145 -10.36 -7.67 -5.66
C ALA A 145 -10.03 -7.69 -7.17
N PHE A 146 -10.31 -8.82 -7.81
CA PHE A 146 -10.28 -8.94 -9.27
C PHE A 146 -11.25 -7.91 -9.91
N PRO A 147 -10.88 -7.23 -11.03
CA PRO A 147 -9.74 -7.50 -11.91
C PRO A 147 -8.47 -6.64 -11.64
N TYR A 148 -8.30 -6.10 -10.45
CA TYR A 148 -7.19 -5.20 -10.11
C TYR A 148 -5.90 -5.93 -9.76
N LEU A 149 -5.54 -6.95 -10.59
CA LEU A 149 -4.22 -7.57 -10.48
C LEU A 149 -3.14 -6.52 -10.70
N HIS A 150 -2.23 -6.43 -9.75
CA HIS A 150 -1.15 -5.46 -9.78
C HIS A 150 0.16 -6.04 -9.24
N ARG A 151 1.24 -5.32 -9.51
CA ARG A 151 2.58 -5.60 -8.97
C ARG A 151 3.35 -4.31 -8.73
N GLY A 152 4.40 -4.39 -7.92
CA GLY A 152 5.34 -3.29 -7.71
C GLY A 152 6.60 -3.52 -8.53
N ASN A 153 6.78 -2.72 -9.58
CA ASN A 153 7.99 -2.78 -10.40
C ASN A 153 9.22 -2.34 -9.60
N PRO A 154 10.41 -2.89 -9.88
CA PRO A 154 11.64 -2.45 -9.27
C PRO A 154 11.92 -0.98 -9.53
N PRO A 155 12.31 -0.20 -8.52
CA PRO A 155 12.91 1.11 -8.77
C PRO A 155 14.31 0.91 -9.37
N LEU A 156 14.70 1.76 -10.31
CA LEU A 156 15.98 1.67 -10.99
C LEU A 156 16.91 2.84 -10.68
N SER A 157 16.34 4.03 -10.44
CA SER A 157 17.11 5.25 -10.22
C SER A 157 17.34 5.62 -8.75
N GLY A 158 16.88 4.80 -7.82
CA GLY A 158 16.99 5.05 -6.37
C GLY A 158 16.00 4.23 -5.57
N GLU A 159 16.01 4.43 -4.26
CA GLU A 159 15.08 3.75 -3.36
C GLU A 159 13.64 4.28 -3.52
N LYS A 160 12.67 3.41 -3.34
CA LYS A 160 11.26 3.77 -3.30
C LYS A 160 10.71 3.60 -1.91
N TYR A 161 9.96 4.62 -1.45
CA TYR A 161 9.17 4.55 -0.24
C TYR A 161 7.69 4.69 -0.57
N ILE A 162 6.88 3.76 -0.08
CA ILE A 162 5.44 3.78 -0.26
C ILE A 162 4.75 3.45 1.06
N LEU A 163 3.67 4.17 1.36
CA LEU A 163 2.78 3.84 2.45
C LEU A 163 1.55 3.18 1.86
N THR A 164 1.16 2.04 2.39
CA THR A 164 -0.03 1.28 1.97
C THR A 164 -0.91 0.96 3.17
N SER A 165 -2.21 1.06 2.99
CA SER A 165 -3.22 0.57 3.91
C SER A 165 -4.43 0.03 3.15
N TRP A 166 -5.33 -0.58 3.88
CA TRP A 166 -6.53 -1.18 3.32
C TRP A 166 -7.77 -0.63 4.02
N MET A 167 -8.81 -0.46 3.24
CA MET A 167 -10.15 -0.23 3.75
C MET A 167 -10.89 -1.56 3.81
N MET A 168 -11.34 -1.89 5.00
CA MET A 168 -12.07 -3.11 5.30
C MET A 168 -13.55 -2.80 5.40
N LEU A 169 -14.39 -3.71 4.93
CA LEU A 169 -15.81 -3.76 5.29
C LEU A 169 -15.93 -4.33 6.70
N ARG A 170 -16.82 -3.78 7.49
CA ARG A 170 -17.24 -4.35 8.79
C ARG A 170 -18.25 -5.45 8.60
#